data_23212710fa2970a21cce3eb1bac467eb
#
_entry.id   23212710fa2970a21cce3eb1bac467eb
#
_cell.length_a   1.000
_cell.length_b   1.000
_cell.length_c   1.000
_cell.angle_alpha   90.00
_cell.angle_beta   90.00
_cell.angle_gamma   90.00
#
_symmetry.space_group_name_H-M   'P 1'
#
loop_
_entity.id
_entity.type
_entity.pdbx_description
1 polymer ?
#
loop_
_entity_poly.entity_id
_entity_poly.type
_entity_poly.pdbx_seq_one_letter_code
_entity_poly.pdbx_strand_id
1 'polypeptide(L)'
;TSIKPEDATWPKSLTERLGRDAPRALYAIGPLAILMAKRTALFCSARTPGDAILRAHDAARRRRDEGVTVISGFHSPIEKECLRILLRGKQPIIVCPARAIEAMRIPAEVRAAFDAGRVLFLSPFTKQPKRVTKESALRRNEVVAALADEAYIAHVTSGGQAELITQLFNGWGVAVI
;
A
#
# COMPACT_ATOMS: atom_id res chain seq x y z
N THR A 1 -8.49 -3.40 14.98
CA THR A 1 -7.36 -3.10 15.90
C THR A 1 -6.76 -1.75 15.56
N SER A 2 -6.36 -0.96 16.56
CA SER A 2 -5.51 0.22 16.37
C SER A 2 -4.09 -0.09 16.87
N ILE A 3 -3.09 0.44 16.17
CA ILE A 3 -1.66 0.31 16.50
C ILE A 3 -1.11 1.73 16.66
N LYS A 4 -0.36 1.98 17.72
CA LYS A 4 0.21 3.29 18.07
C LYS A 4 1.74 3.23 18.14
N PRO A 5 2.43 4.37 18.13
CA PRO A 5 3.90 4.41 18.16
C PRO A 5 4.55 3.67 19.33
N GLU A 6 3.88 3.53 20.46
CA GLU A 6 4.33 2.79 21.63
C GLU A 6 4.17 1.27 21.53
N ASP A 7 3.42 0.77 20.55
CA ASP A 7 3.17 -0.65 20.38
C ASP A 7 4.36 -1.35 19.71
N ALA A 8 4.68 -2.57 20.13
CA ALA A 8 5.78 -3.34 19.55
C ALA A 8 5.58 -3.67 18.07
N THR A 9 4.35 -3.67 17.59
CA THR A 9 3.98 -3.90 16.18
C THR A 9 4.02 -2.63 15.33
N TRP A 10 4.33 -1.47 15.92
CA TRP A 10 4.44 -0.22 15.17
C TRP A 10 5.61 -0.26 14.20
N PRO A 11 5.39 0.02 12.91
CA PRO A 11 6.47 0.08 11.93
C PRO A 11 7.35 1.31 12.16
N LYS A 12 8.57 1.13 12.67
CA LYS A 12 9.50 2.23 13.00
C LYS A 12 9.79 3.14 11.81
N SER A 13 9.89 2.57 10.59
CA SER A 13 10.10 3.32 9.35
C SER A 13 9.07 4.43 9.14
N LEU A 14 7.86 4.27 9.66
CA LEU A 14 6.81 5.27 9.55
C LEU A 14 7.16 6.56 10.32
N THR A 15 7.65 6.43 11.55
CA THR A 15 8.09 7.55 12.36
C THR A 15 9.43 8.11 11.87
N GLU A 16 10.36 7.26 11.48
CA GLU A 16 11.69 7.66 10.98
C GLU A 16 11.60 8.48 9.68
N ARG A 17 10.69 8.10 8.77
CA ARG A 17 10.55 8.72 7.44
C ARG A 17 9.61 9.93 7.44
N LEU A 18 8.50 9.86 8.17
CA LEU A 18 7.51 10.93 8.20
C LEU A 18 7.69 11.92 9.37
N GLY A 19 8.47 11.57 10.39
CA GLY A 19 8.73 12.46 11.52
C GLY A 19 7.44 12.97 12.17
N ARG A 20 7.29 14.30 12.19
CA ARG A 20 6.09 14.96 12.75
C ARG A 20 4.80 14.66 11.96
N ASP A 21 4.94 14.28 10.70
CA ASP A 21 3.81 13.95 9.83
C ASP A 21 3.43 12.47 9.93
N ALA A 22 4.08 11.68 10.78
CA ALA A 22 3.65 10.31 11.04
C ALA A 22 2.23 10.29 11.63
N PRO A 23 1.37 9.33 11.21
CA PRO A 23 0.04 9.20 11.79
C PRO A 23 0.15 8.85 13.28
N ARG A 24 -0.77 9.35 14.10
CA ARG A 24 -0.82 9.07 15.55
C ARG A 24 -1.24 7.63 15.85
N ALA A 25 -1.88 6.96 14.90
CA ALA A 25 -2.25 5.55 14.96
C ALA A 25 -2.48 4.99 13.56
N LEU A 26 -2.32 3.69 13.40
CA LEU A 26 -2.79 2.92 12.26
C LEU A 26 -3.97 2.04 12.69
N TYR A 27 -4.96 1.93 11.84
CA TYR A 27 -6.11 1.06 12.02
C TYR A 27 -5.93 -0.15 11.11
N ALA A 28 -6.12 -1.34 11.67
CA ALA A 28 -5.83 -2.60 11.00
C ALA A 28 -7.01 -3.58 11.10
N ILE A 29 -7.27 -4.30 10.01
CA ILE A 29 -8.18 -5.45 9.94
C ILE A 29 -7.43 -6.58 9.26
N GLY A 30 -7.16 -7.66 9.99
CA GLY A 30 -6.38 -8.82 9.56
C GLY A 30 -5.13 -9.05 10.42
N PRO A 31 -4.26 -9.99 10.03
CA PRO A 31 -3.11 -10.40 10.83
C PRO A 31 -1.97 -9.37 10.79
N LEU A 32 -1.63 -8.79 11.94
CA LEU A 32 -0.56 -7.79 12.08
C LEU A 32 0.84 -8.35 11.77
N ALA A 33 1.04 -9.66 11.87
CA ALA A 33 2.31 -10.30 11.55
C ALA A 33 2.78 -10.01 10.11
N ILE A 34 1.86 -9.68 9.19
CA ILE A 34 2.19 -9.28 7.81
C ILE A 34 3.07 -8.01 7.77
N LEU A 35 2.97 -7.14 8.77
CA LEU A 35 3.82 -5.94 8.87
C LEU A 35 5.30 -6.24 9.14
N MET A 36 5.65 -7.46 9.55
CA MET A 36 7.03 -7.85 9.82
C MET A 36 7.78 -8.31 8.56
N ALA A 37 7.07 -8.61 7.47
CA ALA A 37 7.67 -9.04 6.22
C ALA A 37 8.25 -7.85 5.42
N LYS A 38 9.24 -8.12 4.55
CA LYS A 38 9.71 -7.15 3.56
C LYS A 38 8.56 -6.78 2.60
N ARG A 39 8.38 -5.49 2.33
CA ARG A 39 7.25 -4.95 1.59
C ARG A 39 7.69 -4.18 0.36
N THR A 40 7.11 -4.50 -0.79
CA THR A 40 7.23 -3.70 -2.01
C THR A 40 5.98 -2.83 -2.15
N ALA A 41 6.14 -1.51 -2.20
CA ALA A 41 5.03 -0.61 -2.56
C ALA A 41 4.76 -0.68 -4.07
N LEU A 42 3.48 -0.65 -4.45
CA LEU A 42 3.07 -0.61 -5.85
C LEU A 42 2.23 0.64 -6.10
N PHE A 43 2.68 1.48 -7.04
CA PHE A 43 1.99 2.69 -7.46
C PHE A 43 1.78 2.71 -8.97
N CYS A 44 0.53 2.80 -9.39
CA CYS A 44 0.14 2.90 -10.79
C CYS A 44 -0.91 3.99 -10.96
N SER A 45 -0.58 5.05 -11.68
CA SER A 45 -1.55 6.11 -11.94
C SER A 45 -2.65 5.64 -12.91
N ALA A 46 -3.81 6.32 -12.89
CA ALA A 46 -4.89 6.03 -13.83
C ALA A 46 -4.54 6.35 -15.30
N ARG A 47 -3.53 7.20 -15.51
CA ARG A 47 -3.04 7.62 -16.84
C ARG A 47 -1.71 6.96 -17.21
N THR A 48 -1.54 5.70 -16.85
CA THR A 48 -0.33 4.94 -17.19
C THR A 48 -0.39 4.49 -18.67
N PRO A 49 0.68 4.71 -19.47
CA PRO A 49 0.76 4.23 -20.85
C PRO A 49 0.66 2.70 -20.96
N GLY A 50 0.21 2.19 -22.12
CA GLY A 50 -0.06 0.77 -22.30
C GLY A 50 1.12 -0.16 -22.04
N ASP A 51 2.33 0.22 -22.46
CA ASP A 51 3.56 -0.55 -22.21
C ASP A 51 3.92 -0.59 -20.72
N ALA A 52 3.69 0.51 -20.00
CA ALA A 52 3.89 0.58 -18.56
C ALA A 52 2.83 -0.22 -17.78
N ILE A 53 1.61 -0.38 -18.33
CA ILE A 53 0.58 -1.27 -17.78
C ILE A 53 1.07 -2.73 -17.82
N LEU A 54 1.61 -3.18 -18.95
CA LEU A 54 2.15 -4.53 -19.11
C LEU A 54 3.29 -4.78 -18.12
N ARG A 55 4.23 -3.82 -17.99
CA ARG A 55 5.32 -3.92 -17.00
C ARG A 55 4.80 -3.97 -15.56
N ALA A 56 3.72 -3.24 -15.22
CA ALA A 56 3.10 -3.31 -13.91
C ALA A 56 2.51 -4.69 -13.62
N HIS A 57 1.84 -5.30 -14.61
CA HIS A 57 1.35 -6.67 -14.49
C HIS A 57 2.49 -7.69 -14.31
N ASP A 58 3.59 -7.52 -15.05
CA ASP A 58 4.76 -8.39 -14.91
C ASP A 58 5.44 -8.21 -13.55
N ALA A 59 5.53 -6.99 -13.05
CA ALA A 59 6.02 -6.72 -11.70
C ALA A 59 5.14 -7.39 -10.63
N ALA A 60 3.81 -7.32 -10.77
CA ALA A 60 2.88 -7.98 -9.86
C ALA A 60 3.02 -9.52 -9.93
N ARG A 61 3.18 -10.11 -11.12
CA ARG A 61 3.44 -11.55 -11.29
C ARG A 61 4.74 -11.96 -10.61
N ARG A 62 5.82 -11.21 -10.85
CA ARG A 62 7.12 -11.46 -10.23
C ARG A 62 7.03 -11.46 -8.71
N ARG A 63 6.42 -10.42 -8.11
CA ARG A 63 6.26 -10.33 -6.65
C ARG A 63 5.39 -11.47 -6.09
N ARG A 64 4.35 -11.86 -6.81
CA ARG A 64 3.54 -13.04 -6.48
C ARG A 64 4.38 -14.31 -6.45
N ASP A 65 5.19 -14.55 -7.48
CA ASP A 65 5.95 -15.79 -7.66
C ASP A 65 7.16 -15.86 -6.71
N GLU A 66 7.76 -14.70 -6.38
CA GLU A 66 8.81 -14.55 -5.38
C GLU A 66 8.29 -14.61 -3.91
N GLY A 67 6.99 -14.59 -3.71
CA GLY A 67 6.39 -14.62 -2.37
C GLY A 67 6.52 -13.31 -1.60
N VAL A 68 6.78 -12.19 -2.29
CA VAL A 68 7.02 -10.88 -1.66
C VAL A 68 5.71 -10.20 -1.30
N THR A 69 5.64 -9.65 -0.09
CA THR A 69 4.48 -8.85 0.34
C THR A 69 4.39 -7.56 -0.45
N VAL A 70 3.24 -7.31 -1.07
CA VAL A 70 2.95 -6.06 -1.78
C VAL A 70 2.00 -5.20 -0.96
N ILE A 71 2.34 -3.91 -0.84
CA ILE A 71 1.54 -2.88 -0.18
C ILE A 71 1.11 -1.83 -1.20
N SER A 72 -0.18 -1.51 -1.26
CA SER A 72 -0.74 -0.48 -2.15
C SER A 72 -2.12 -0.03 -1.70
N GLY A 73 -2.60 1.06 -2.29
CA GLY A 73 -4.00 1.47 -2.19
C GLY A 73 -4.94 0.63 -3.02
N PHE A 74 -4.45 0.01 -4.07
CA PHE A 74 -5.22 -0.75 -5.07
C PHE A 74 -6.47 0.00 -5.54
N HIS A 75 -6.31 1.31 -5.78
CA HIS A 75 -7.42 2.21 -6.09
C HIS A 75 -7.59 2.46 -7.59
N SER A 76 -6.49 2.68 -8.32
CA SER A 76 -6.53 2.86 -9.77
C SER A 76 -6.97 1.56 -10.48
N PRO A 77 -7.50 1.64 -11.71
CA PRO A 77 -7.86 0.44 -12.47
C PRO A 77 -6.71 -0.55 -12.60
N ILE A 78 -5.49 -0.06 -12.86
CA ILE A 78 -4.30 -0.88 -13.05
C ILE A 78 -3.86 -1.52 -11.71
N GLU A 79 -3.91 -0.77 -10.61
CA GLU A 79 -3.63 -1.32 -9.29
C GLU A 79 -4.62 -2.43 -8.91
N LYS A 80 -5.90 -2.30 -9.28
CA LYS A 80 -6.91 -3.35 -9.07
C LYS A 80 -6.61 -4.61 -9.88
N GLU A 81 -6.13 -4.45 -11.12
CA GLU A 81 -5.70 -5.59 -11.94
C GLU A 81 -4.46 -6.26 -11.33
N CYS A 82 -3.49 -5.49 -10.84
CA CYS A 82 -2.35 -6.01 -10.09
C CYS A 82 -2.81 -6.77 -8.83
N LEU A 83 -3.80 -6.25 -8.09
CA LEU A 83 -4.37 -6.96 -6.94
C LEU A 83 -4.93 -8.33 -7.34
N ARG A 84 -5.69 -8.41 -8.44
CA ARG A 84 -6.22 -9.69 -8.93
C ARG A 84 -5.12 -10.70 -9.29
N ILE A 85 -4.00 -10.21 -9.85
CA ILE A 85 -2.81 -11.05 -10.12
C ILE A 85 -2.22 -11.56 -8.80
N LEU A 86 -2.02 -10.69 -7.81
CA LEU A 86 -1.46 -11.01 -6.50
C LEU A 86 -2.36 -11.99 -5.72
N LEU A 87 -3.68 -11.85 -5.81
CA LEU A 87 -4.63 -12.73 -5.11
C LEU A 87 -4.53 -14.19 -5.55
N ARG A 88 -4.03 -14.46 -6.76
CA ARG A 88 -3.79 -15.83 -7.28
C ARG A 88 -2.58 -16.52 -6.65
N GLY A 89 -1.75 -15.80 -5.91
CA GLY A 89 -0.57 -16.34 -5.23
C GLY A 89 -0.85 -16.74 -3.78
N LYS A 90 0.25 -16.96 -3.04
CA LYS A 90 0.22 -17.33 -1.61
C LYS A 90 0.82 -16.25 -0.70
N GLN A 91 1.48 -15.25 -1.28
CA GLN A 91 2.15 -14.17 -0.54
C GLN A 91 1.13 -13.28 0.19
N PRO A 92 1.55 -12.63 1.28
CA PRO A 92 0.73 -11.63 1.95
C PRO A 92 0.51 -10.37 1.11
N ILE A 93 -0.59 -9.67 1.35
CA ILE A 93 -0.96 -8.42 0.68
C ILE A 93 -1.43 -7.42 1.74
N ILE A 94 -0.94 -6.17 1.66
CA ILE A 94 -1.41 -5.07 2.48
C ILE A 94 -2.21 -4.10 1.61
N VAL A 95 -3.48 -3.97 1.91
CA VAL A 95 -4.39 -3.05 1.23
C VAL A 95 -4.57 -1.80 2.09
N CYS A 96 -4.22 -0.62 1.55
CA CYS A 96 -4.33 0.64 2.26
C CYS A 96 -5.43 1.53 1.66
N PRO A 97 -6.68 1.47 2.15
CA PRO A 97 -7.72 2.37 1.69
C PRO A 97 -7.45 3.82 2.13
N ALA A 98 -7.77 4.78 1.25
CA ALA A 98 -7.65 6.21 1.58
C ALA A 98 -8.89 6.72 2.36
N ARG A 99 -9.36 5.95 3.32
CA ARG A 99 -10.53 6.23 4.16
C ARG A 99 -10.47 5.44 5.46
N ALA A 100 -11.31 5.79 6.41
CA ALA A 100 -11.53 5.00 7.61
C ALA A 100 -12.04 3.58 7.27
N ILE A 101 -11.54 2.59 8.02
CA ILE A 101 -11.86 1.17 7.80
C ILE A 101 -12.62 0.53 8.95
N GLU A 102 -12.91 1.26 10.03
CA GLU A 102 -13.49 0.74 11.28
C GLU A 102 -14.76 -0.11 11.05
N ALA A 103 -15.64 0.35 10.15
CA ALA A 103 -16.88 -0.36 9.78
C ALA A 103 -16.83 -0.96 8.36
N MET A 104 -15.64 -1.24 7.85
CA MET A 104 -15.48 -1.73 6.49
C MET A 104 -15.90 -3.19 6.38
N ARG A 105 -16.74 -3.49 5.39
CA ARG A 105 -16.99 -4.88 4.98
C ARG A 105 -15.86 -5.35 4.08
N ILE A 106 -15.38 -6.57 4.32
CA ILE A 106 -14.33 -7.16 3.46
C ILE A 106 -14.90 -7.41 2.06
N PRO A 107 -14.30 -6.83 1.00
CA PRO A 107 -14.77 -7.03 -0.37
C PRO A 107 -14.75 -8.52 -0.77
N ALA A 108 -15.73 -8.93 -1.56
CA ALA A 108 -15.88 -10.33 -1.97
C ALA A 108 -14.64 -10.87 -2.72
N GLU A 109 -14.01 -10.04 -3.57
CA GLU A 109 -12.84 -10.44 -4.36
C GLU A 109 -11.60 -10.80 -3.51
N VAL A 110 -11.47 -10.24 -2.30
CA VAL A 110 -10.35 -10.52 -1.39
C VAL A 110 -10.73 -11.47 -0.25
N ARG A 111 -12.00 -11.85 -0.13
CA ARG A 111 -12.53 -12.62 1.00
C ARG A 111 -11.75 -13.91 1.23
N ALA A 112 -11.55 -14.72 0.20
CA ALA A 112 -10.86 -16.01 0.34
C ALA A 112 -9.41 -15.82 0.82
N ALA A 113 -8.69 -14.82 0.30
CA ALA A 113 -7.32 -14.53 0.74
C ALA A 113 -7.29 -13.94 2.16
N PHE A 114 -8.30 -13.16 2.54
CA PHE A 114 -8.44 -12.62 3.89
C PHE A 114 -8.70 -13.73 4.91
N ASP A 115 -9.63 -14.63 4.62
CA ASP A 115 -9.97 -15.76 5.49
C ASP A 115 -8.78 -16.74 5.64
N ALA A 116 -7.93 -16.82 4.61
CA ALA A 116 -6.64 -17.54 4.65
C ALA A 116 -5.53 -16.79 5.42
N GLY A 117 -5.79 -15.64 6.04
CA GLY A 117 -4.82 -14.87 6.80
C GLY A 117 -3.75 -14.15 5.95
N ARG A 118 -3.99 -13.95 4.64
CA ARG A 118 -3.02 -13.37 3.71
C ARG A 118 -3.25 -11.89 3.40
N VAL A 119 -4.33 -11.30 3.86
CA VAL A 119 -4.65 -9.89 3.59
C VAL A 119 -4.75 -9.11 4.88
N LEU A 120 -4.02 -8.00 4.93
CA LEU A 120 -4.10 -6.99 5.97
C LEU A 120 -4.64 -5.70 5.37
N PHE A 121 -5.75 -5.20 5.87
CA PHE A 121 -6.18 -3.82 5.61
C PHE A 121 -5.56 -2.90 6.63
N LEU A 122 -4.99 -1.79 6.16
CA LEU A 122 -4.28 -0.82 6.99
C LEU A 122 -4.66 0.60 6.59
N SER A 123 -5.00 1.46 7.55
CA SER A 123 -5.40 2.83 7.29
C SER A 123 -4.89 3.79 8.38
N PRO A 124 -4.39 4.98 8.01
CA PRO A 124 -4.06 6.04 8.96
C PRO A 124 -5.28 6.86 9.38
N PHE A 125 -6.47 6.54 8.87
CA PHE A 125 -7.70 7.31 9.10
C PHE A 125 -8.58 6.67 10.17
N THR A 126 -9.08 7.48 11.10
CA THR A 126 -10.01 7.05 12.16
C THR A 126 -11.45 6.99 11.64
N LYS A 127 -12.28 7.95 12.04
CA LYS A 127 -13.71 8.03 11.67
C LYS A 127 -13.94 8.72 10.32
N GLN A 128 -12.98 9.52 9.86
CA GLN A 128 -13.04 10.29 8.61
C GLN A 128 -11.71 10.17 7.84
N PRO A 129 -11.71 10.32 6.51
CA PRO A 129 -12.90 10.45 5.66
C PRO A 129 -13.63 9.11 5.47
N LYS A 130 -14.95 9.16 5.29
CA LYS A 130 -15.76 7.99 4.91
C LYS A 130 -15.65 7.67 3.41
N ARG A 131 -15.29 8.67 2.59
CA ARG A 131 -15.08 8.56 1.15
C ARG A 131 -13.69 9.04 0.79
N VAL A 132 -13.13 8.50 -0.29
CA VAL A 132 -11.81 8.90 -0.78
C VAL A 132 -11.85 10.32 -1.34
N THR A 133 -10.89 11.16 -0.92
CA THR A 133 -10.61 12.49 -1.47
C THR A 133 -9.18 12.53 -2.02
N LYS A 134 -8.82 13.61 -2.75
CA LYS A 134 -7.45 13.80 -3.21
C LYS A 134 -6.44 13.85 -2.05
N GLU A 135 -6.79 14.58 -0.99
CA GLU A 135 -5.97 14.74 0.21
C GLU A 135 -5.78 13.41 0.93
N SER A 136 -6.86 12.63 1.11
CA SER A 136 -6.77 11.32 1.75
C SER A 136 -6.02 10.31 0.90
N ALA A 137 -6.13 10.39 -0.44
CA ALA A 137 -5.36 9.55 -1.35
C ALA A 137 -3.86 9.86 -1.27
N LEU A 138 -3.47 11.15 -1.26
CA LEU A 138 -2.08 11.57 -1.10
C LEU A 138 -1.54 11.11 0.26
N ARG A 139 -2.26 11.38 1.33
CA ARG A 139 -1.88 10.98 2.68
C ARG A 139 -1.68 9.46 2.82
N ARG A 140 -2.59 8.66 2.24
CA ARG A 140 -2.45 7.22 2.18
C ARG A 140 -1.18 6.82 1.42
N ASN A 141 -0.89 7.47 0.28
CA ASN A 141 0.29 7.16 -0.52
C ASN A 141 1.60 7.45 0.25
N GLU A 142 1.67 8.53 1.00
CA GLU A 142 2.81 8.84 1.89
C GLU A 142 3.02 7.74 2.94
N VAL A 143 1.95 7.27 3.57
CA VAL A 143 2.01 6.18 4.55
C VAL A 143 2.44 4.87 3.89
N VAL A 144 1.90 4.52 2.73
CA VAL A 144 2.33 3.33 1.95
C VAL A 144 3.82 3.42 1.62
N ALA A 145 4.28 4.58 1.14
CA ALA A 145 5.68 4.80 0.82
C ALA A 145 6.58 4.67 2.07
N ALA A 146 6.16 5.26 3.19
CA ALA A 146 6.93 5.21 4.43
C ALA A 146 7.00 3.80 5.04
N LEU A 147 6.04 2.94 4.73
CA LEU A 147 6.02 1.54 5.18
C LEU A 147 6.83 0.60 4.29
N ALA A 148 7.16 0.97 3.07
CA ALA A 148 7.76 0.08 2.09
C ALA A 148 9.29 -0.01 2.23
N ASP A 149 9.83 -1.19 1.93
CA ASP A 149 11.28 -1.44 1.90
C ASP A 149 11.87 -1.23 0.49
N GLU A 150 11.03 -1.31 -0.52
CA GLU A 150 11.29 -0.95 -1.92
C GLU A 150 9.99 -0.55 -2.62
N ALA A 151 10.07 0.07 -3.80
CA ALA A 151 8.91 0.51 -4.53
C ALA A 151 8.95 0.15 -6.01
N TYR A 152 7.79 -0.18 -6.57
CA TYR A 152 7.54 -0.21 -8.00
C TYR A 152 6.57 0.92 -8.37
N ILE A 153 7.01 1.80 -9.27
CA ILE A 153 6.21 2.91 -9.79
C ILE A 153 6.08 2.73 -11.31
N ALA A 154 4.89 2.42 -11.78
CA ALA A 154 4.67 2.03 -13.18
C ALA A 154 4.98 3.16 -14.17
N HIS A 155 4.68 4.40 -13.80
CA HIS A 155 4.89 5.57 -14.64
C HIS A 155 4.91 6.82 -13.80
N VAL A 156 5.83 7.73 -14.11
CA VAL A 156 5.97 9.03 -13.46
C VAL A 156 5.60 10.12 -14.46
N THR A 157 4.56 10.89 -14.14
CA THR A 157 4.18 12.09 -14.90
C THR A 157 4.63 13.30 -14.12
N SER A 158 5.25 14.28 -14.80
CA SER A 158 5.67 15.55 -14.20
C SER A 158 4.48 16.28 -13.56
N GLY A 159 4.68 16.77 -12.33
CA GLY A 159 3.62 17.40 -11.51
C GLY A 159 2.59 16.44 -10.93
N GLY A 160 2.75 15.12 -11.14
CA GLY A 160 1.82 14.09 -10.63
C GLY A 160 2.19 13.56 -9.25
N GLN A 161 1.26 12.83 -8.62
CA GLN A 161 1.50 12.18 -7.32
C GLN A 161 2.65 11.17 -7.36
N ALA A 162 2.85 10.47 -8.49
CA ALA A 162 3.95 9.51 -8.64
C ALA A 162 5.32 10.19 -8.54
N GLU A 163 5.46 11.43 -9.04
CA GLU A 163 6.70 12.20 -8.91
C GLU A 163 6.98 12.56 -7.46
N LEU A 164 5.98 13.05 -6.72
CA LEU A 164 6.11 13.35 -5.29
C LEU A 164 6.53 12.11 -4.48
N ILE A 165 5.91 10.98 -4.75
CA ILE A 165 6.24 9.70 -4.09
C ILE A 165 7.66 9.24 -4.45
N THR A 166 8.08 9.39 -5.71
CA THR A 166 9.45 9.08 -6.15
C THR A 166 10.47 9.95 -5.41
N GLN A 167 10.19 11.25 -5.24
CA GLN A 167 11.05 12.16 -4.48
C GLN A 167 11.18 11.75 -3.00
N LEU A 168 10.09 11.29 -2.36
CA LEU A 168 10.14 10.76 -1.00
C LEU A 168 11.06 9.52 -0.91
N PHE A 169 10.91 8.56 -1.82
CA PHE A 169 11.77 7.37 -1.84
C PHE A 169 13.25 7.72 -2.04
N ASN A 170 13.56 8.64 -2.96
CA ASN A 170 14.90 9.12 -3.18
C ASN A 170 15.48 9.80 -1.93
N GLY A 171 14.70 10.64 -1.25
CA GLY A 171 15.09 11.30 -0.01
C GLY A 171 15.34 10.34 1.14
N TRP A 172 14.68 9.19 1.16
CA TRP A 172 14.87 8.14 2.18
C TRP A 172 15.87 7.06 1.79
N GLY A 173 16.47 7.13 0.61
CA GLY A 173 17.38 6.10 0.09
C GLY A 173 16.71 4.75 -0.15
N VAL A 174 15.40 4.73 -0.44
CA VAL A 174 14.63 3.52 -0.73
C VAL A 174 14.66 3.26 -2.22
N ALA A 175 14.98 2.02 -2.61
CA ALA A 175 15.08 1.63 -4.01
C ALA A 175 13.71 1.72 -4.73
N VAL A 176 13.70 2.37 -5.89
CA VAL A 176 12.60 2.32 -6.86
C VAL A 176 13.04 1.41 -8.01
N ILE A 177 12.29 0.38 -8.29
CA ILE A 177 12.61 -0.72 -9.22
C ILE A 177 11.65 -0.76 -10.39
#